data_42096c43af29af1f09ed2101b534d05d
#
_entry.id   42096c43af29af1f09ed2101b534d05d
#
_cell.length_a   1.000
_cell.length_b   1.000
_cell.length_c   1.000
_cell.angle_alpha   90.00
_cell.angle_beta   90.00
_cell.angle_gamma   90.00
#
_symmetry.space_group_name_H-M   'P 1'
#
loop_
_entity.id
_entity.type
_entity.pdbx_description
1 polymer ?
#
loop_
_entity_poly.entity_id
_entity_poly.type
_entity_poly.pdbx_seq_one_letter_code
_entity_poly.pdbx_strand_id
1 'polypeptide(L)'
;MIRVKTLTVQLIDAQPDRIRICRIDGESLVTVVVPREDLAEAKSLPNIPQRGVYYLLDEDHGNVSRVYAGQTTQGIARLDAHKAKKEFWNNAVMFLDDDQNISRDALDVLEAKAIDYVRTHGSYETDNSATPKPYVDPYKEEAVERLHERILFRMAALGYDLDRVDQGPTGAPAVFHTKKNGIRGAGRYDKATGHFTVLAGSKVNLSRPVLKNAAVAAARREIFDDSGGIAELAEDLEFPTPSAAAVFVLGGSQNGWTEWVSDDGETLNQVYRSEEN
;
A
#
# COMPACT_ATOMS: atom_id res chain seq x y z
N MET A 1 10.53 25.53 23.81
CA MET A 1 9.23 26.17 23.45
C MET A 1 8.32 25.07 22.90
N ILE A 2 7.13 24.86 23.47
CA ILE A 2 6.15 23.88 22.98
C ILE A 2 5.48 24.49 21.74
N ARG A 3 5.49 23.77 20.60
CA ARG A 3 4.74 24.14 19.40
C ARG A 3 3.44 23.34 19.38
N VAL A 4 2.32 24.01 19.19
CA VAL A 4 0.98 23.39 19.13
C VAL A 4 0.40 23.65 17.72
N LYS A 5 -0.19 22.61 17.15
CA LYS A 5 -1.06 22.72 15.97
C LYS A 5 -2.44 22.22 16.34
N THR A 6 -3.48 22.92 15.94
CA THR A 6 -4.86 22.52 16.14
C THR A 6 -5.40 21.94 14.85
N LEU A 7 -5.78 20.65 14.90
CA LEU A 7 -6.48 19.94 13.83
C LEU A 7 -7.97 19.87 14.21
N THR A 8 -8.81 20.46 13.38
CA THR A 8 -10.27 20.36 13.49
C THR A 8 -10.78 19.31 12.53
N VAL A 9 -11.55 18.35 13.02
CA VAL A 9 -12.21 17.31 12.22
C VAL A 9 -13.72 17.52 12.28
N GLN A 10 -14.34 17.74 11.13
CA GLN A 10 -15.79 17.80 10.94
C GLN A 10 -16.26 16.42 10.49
N LEU A 11 -17.15 15.82 11.26
CA LEU A 11 -17.74 14.51 10.97
C LEU A 11 -19.09 14.73 10.26
N ILE A 12 -19.21 14.31 9.03
CA ILE A 12 -20.48 14.36 8.31
C ILE A 12 -21.42 13.32 8.93
N ASP A 13 -22.69 13.70 9.10
CA ASP A 13 -23.73 12.94 9.80
C ASP A 13 -23.36 12.52 11.23
N ALA A 14 -22.39 13.22 11.84
CA ALA A 14 -21.87 12.92 13.18
C ALA A 14 -21.34 11.49 13.36
N GLN A 15 -20.87 10.84 12.28
CA GLN A 15 -20.33 9.48 12.27
C GLN A 15 -18.83 9.51 11.93
N PRO A 16 -17.97 8.90 12.78
CA PRO A 16 -16.52 8.97 12.62
C PRO A 16 -15.98 8.12 11.45
N ASP A 17 -16.72 7.11 11.03
CA ASP A 17 -16.43 6.18 9.93
C ASP A 17 -16.91 6.68 8.55
N ARG A 18 -17.67 7.79 8.53
CA ARG A 18 -18.15 8.44 7.33
C ARG A 18 -17.17 9.51 6.83
N ILE A 19 -17.66 10.40 5.96
CA ILE A 19 -16.86 11.49 5.39
C ILE A 19 -16.35 12.41 6.51
N ARG A 20 -15.05 12.71 6.48
CA ARG A 20 -14.40 13.63 7.43
C ARG A 20 -13.73 14.77 6.67
N ILE A 21 -13.97 16.00 7.12
CA ILE A 21 -13.28 17.19 6.60
C ILE A 21 -12.35 17.71 7.69
N CYS A 22 -11.04 17.77 7.40
CA CYS A 22 -10.03 18.16 8.37
C CYS A 22 -9.33 19.44 7.95
N ARG A 23 -9.17 20.35 8.91
CA ARG A 23 -8.49 21.63 8.72
C ARG A 23 -7.48 21.86 9.84
N ILE A 24 -6.39 22.53 9.51
CA ILE A 24 -5.43 23.01 10.50
C ILE A 24 -5.50 24.53 10.51
N ASP A 25 -5.57 25.12 11.71
CA ASP A 25 -5.63 26.57 11.88
C ASP A 25 -4.43 27.26 11.22
N GLY A 26 -4.71 28.28 10.41
CA GLY A 26 -3.70 29.04 9.66
C GLY A 26 -3.16 28.37 8.39
N GLU A 27 -3.75 27.23 7.97
CA GLU A 27 -3.40 26.55 6.72
C GLU A 27 -4.61 26.51 5.76
N SER A 28 -4.38 26.77 4.46
CA SER A 28 -5.42 26.75 3.41
C SER A 28 -5.77 25.30 2.99
N LEU A 29 -4.80 24.38 3.12
CA LEU A 29 -4.97 22.98 2.72
C LEU A 29 -6.13 22.33 3.46
N VAL A 30 -7.07 21.76 2.73
CA VAL A 30 -8.21 21.00 3.24
C VAL A 30 -7.94 19.52 3.04
N THR A 31 -8.14 18.71 4.08
CA THR A 31 -8.09 17.26 3.96
C THR A 31 -9.50 16.71 3.98
N VAL A 32 -9.83 15.86 3.01
CA VAL A 32 -11.12 15.17 2.94
C VAL A 32 -10.88 13.68 2.92
N VAL A 33 -11.43 12.97 3.90
CA VAL A 33 -11.45 11.51 3.92
C VAL A 33 -12.80 11.08 3.38
N VAL A 34 -12.76 10.25 2.33
CA VAL A 34 -13.95 9.80 1.60
C VAL A 34 -13.98 8.28 1.57
N PRO A 35 -14.86 7.64 2.37
CA PRO A 35 -15.15 6.23 2.18
C PRO A 35 -15.68 5.98 0.77
N ARG A 36 -15.28 4.87 0.16
CA ARG A 36 -15.66 4.53 -1.23
C ARG A 36 -17.17 4.50 -1.46
N GLU A 37 -17.92 4.06 -0.47
CA GLU A 37 -19.38 3.99 -0.53
C GLU A 37 -20.03 5.36 -0.49
N ASP A 38 -19.44 6.32 0.23
CA ASP A 38 -19.95 7.68 0.43
C ASP A 38 -19.55 8.66 -0.69
N LEU A 39 -18.91 8.19 -1.76
CA LEU A 39 -18.40 9.05 -2.84
C LEU A 39 -19.47 9.94 -3.46
N ALA A 40 -20.70 9.45 -3.61
CA ALA A 40 -21.80 10.22 -4.19
C ALA A 40 -22.17 11.43 -3.33
N GLU A 41 -22.19 11.25 -2.02
CA GLU A 41 -22.47 12.30 -1.05
C GLU A 41 -21.31 13.28 -0.93
N ALA A 42 -20.06 12.76 -0.87
CA ALA A 42 -18.87 13.59 -0.80
C ALA A 42 -18.78 14.62 -1.94
N LYS A 43 -19.24 14.29 -3.15
CA LYS A 43 -19.27 15.22 -4.29
C LYS A 43 -20.25 16.38 -4.11
N SER A 44 -21.23 16.27 -3.22
CA SER A 44 -22.19 17.32 -2.93
C SER A 44 -21.72 18.32 -1.87
N LEU A 45 -20.57 18.05 -1.23
CA LEU A 45 -20.02 18.91 -0.18
C LEU A 45 -19.69 20.30 -0.73
N PRO A 46 -20.15 21.37 -0.08
CA PRO A 46 -19.88 22.74 -0.53
C PRO A 46 -18.44 23.17 -0.18
N ASN A 47 -17.89 24.07 -0.99
CA ASN A 47 -16.63 24.76 -0.71
C ASN A 47 -15.42 23.83 -0.49
N ILE A 48 -15.38 22.68 -1.17
CA ILE A 48 -14.20 21.82 -1.22
C ILE A 48 -13.35 22.26 -2.42
N PRO A 49 -12.05 22.57 -2.22
CA PRO A 49 -11.12 22.87 -3.30
C PRO A 49 -10.98 21.71 -4.28
N GLN A 50 -10.53 22.00 -5.50
CA GLN A 50 -10.49 20.98 -6.57
C GLN A 50 -9.10 20.51 -6.95
N ARG A 51 -8.06 21.21 -6.50
CA ARG A 51 -6.68 20.91 -6.87
C ARG A 51 -5.90 20.31 -5.73
N GLY A 52 -5.18 19.23 -5.98
CA GLY A 52 -4.33 18.61 -4.97
C GLY A 52 -3.96 17.17 -5.28
N VAL A 53 -3.43 16.51 -4.27
CA VAL A 53 -3.08 15.08 -4.33
C VAL A 53 -4.01 14.27 -3.46
N TYR A 54 -4.11 12.98 -3.78
CA TYR A 54 -4.93 12.04 -3.02
C TYR A 54 -4.25 10.68 -2.93
N TYR A 55 -4.60 9.96 -1.89
CA TYR A 55 -4.21 8.58 -1.68
C TYR A 55 -5.48 7.72 -1.65
N LEU A 56 -5.49 6.64 -2.43
CA LEU A 56 -6.47 5.58 -2.33
C LEU A 56 -5.88 4.48 -1.46
N LEU A 57 -6.59 4.11 -0.43
CA LEU A 57 -6.12 3.17 0.57
C LEU A 57 -7.03 1.93 0.59
N ASP A 58 -6.42 0.76 0.61
CA ASP A 58 -7.01 -0.43 1.19
C ASP A 58 -6.55 -0.47 2.64
N GLU A 59 -7.47 -0.16 3.55
CA GLU A 59 -7.13 0.00 4.96
C GLU A 59 -8.16 -0.67 5.86
N ASP A 60 -7.71 -1.12 7.01
CA ASP A 60 -8.54 -1.63 8.08
C ASP A 60 -8.06 -1.05 9.41
N HIS A 61 -8.92 -0.24 10.06
CA HIS A 61 -8.61 0.46 11.32
C HIS A 61 -7.27 1.20 11.34
N GLY A 62 -6.92 1.85 10.21
CA GLY A 62 -5.66 2.59 10.03
C GLY A 62 -4.51 1.73 9.54
N ASN A 63 -4.66 0.41 9.47
CA ASN A 63 -3.68 -0.48 8.85
C ASN A 63 -3.83 -0.45 7.34
N VAL A 64 -2.83 0.11 6.67
CA VAL A 64 -2.83 0.25 5.22
C VAL A 64 -2.16 -0.96 4.58
N SER A 65 -2.89 -1.70 3.75
CA SER A 65 -2.39 -2.87 3.01
C SER A 65 -1.99 -2.56 1.58
N ARG A 66 -2.64 -1.57 0.95
CA ARG A 66 -2.35 -1.12 -0.41
C ARG A 66 -2.61 0.37 -0.57
N VAL A 67 -1.73 1.05 -1.31
CA VAL A 67 -1.79 2.48 -1.57
C VAL A 67 -1.67 2.78 -3.06
N TYR A 68 -2.44 3.76 -3.51
CA TYR A 68 -2.22 4.46 -4.77
C TYR A 68 -2.18 5.95 -4.51
N ALA A 69 -1.16 6.65 -4.98
CA ALA A 69 -1.08 8.11 -4.94
C ALA A 69 -1.37 8.71 -6.31
N GLY A 70 -2.06 9.84 -6.36
CA GLY A 70 -2.38 10.54 -7.59
C GLY A 70 -2.71 12.00 -7.38
N GLN A 71 -2.86 12.75 -8.49
CA GLN A 71 -3.24 14.16 -8.47
C GLN A 71 -4.62 14.40 -9.07
N THR A 72 -5.21 15.53 -8.72
CA THR A 72 -6.48 15.98 -9.27
C THR A 72 -6.53 17.49 -9.49
N THR A 73 -7.27 17.91 -10.51
CA THR A 73 -7.76 19.27 -10.72
C THR A 73 -9.28 19.31 -10.76
N GLN A 74 -9.94 18.19 -10.40
CA GLN A 74 -11.37 18.01 -10.43
C GLN A 74 -11.93 17.70 -9.02
N GLY A 75 -11.11 17.84 -7.99
CA GLY A 75 -11.48 17.53 -6.62
C GLY A 75 -11.96 16.09 -6.46
N ILE A 76 -13.02 15.92 -5.68
CA ILE A 76 -13.60 14.62 -5.34
C ILE A 76 -14.14 13.87 -6.58
N ALA A 77 -14.58 14.59 -7.62
CA ALA A 77 -15.09 13.97 -8.85
C ALA A 77 -14.05 13.06 -9.55
N ARG A 78 -12.74 13.29 -9.33
CA ARG A 78 -11.67 12.43 -9.84
C ARG A 78 -11.82 10.98 -9.39
N LEU A 79 -12.38 10.74 -8.22
CA LEU A 79 -12.54 9.42 -7.64
C LEU A 79 -13.53 8.53 -8.39
N ASP A 80 -14.47 9.10 -9.18
CA ASP A 80 -15.40 8.32 -10.02
C ASP A 80 -14.64 7.42 -11.01
N ALA A 81 -13.60 7.97 -11.64
CA ALA A 81 -12.78 7.21 -12.57
C ALA A 81 -12.02 6.05 -11.90
N HIS A 82 -11.64 6.23 -10.63
CA HIS A 82 -11.01 5.18 -9.84
C HIS A 82 -12.01 4.16 -9.32
N LYS A 83 -13.21 4.58 -8.90
CA LYS A 83 -14.27 3.68 -8.48
C LYS A 83 -14.66 2.70 -9.59
N ALA A 84 -14.62 3.16 -10.84
CA ALA A 84 -14.93 2.34 -12.01
C ALA A 84 -13.83 1.35 -12.42
N LYS A 85 -12.56 1.61 -12.05
CA LYS A 85 -11.40 0.87 -12.58
C LYS A 85 -10.60 0.10 -11.54
N LYS A 86 -10.67 0.50 -10.28
CA LYS A 86 -9.87 -0.04 -9.16
C LYS A 86 -10.80 -0.50 -8.04
N GLU A 87 -10.75 -1.77 -7.72
CA GLU A 87 -11.62 -2.35 -6.69
C GLU A 87 -10.98 -2.40 -5.31
N PHE A 88 -9.66 -2.25 -5.22
CA PHE A 88 -8.89 -2.51 -4.00
C PHE A 88 -9.15 -1.52 -2.86
N TRP A 89 -9.44 -0.25 -3.15
CA TRP A 89 -9.52 0.80 -2.14
C TRP A 89 -10.89 0.88 -1.47
N ASN A 90 -10.89 1.16 -0.19
CA ASN A 90 -12.09 1.43 0.62
C ASN A 90 -12.14 2.87 1.13
N ASN A 91 -11.00 3.54 1.27
CA ASN A 91 -10.90 4.93 1.65
C ASN A 91 -10.05 5.75 0.68
N ALA A 92 -10.44 7.02 0.45
CA ALA A 92 -9.63 8.01 -0.22
C ALA A 92 -9.32 9.16 0.73
N VAL A 93 -8.05 9.53 0.86
CA VAL A 93 -7.62 10.71 1.63
C VAL A 93 -7.12 11.76 0.63
N MET A 94 -7.82 12.88 0.55
CA MET A 94 -7.55 13.95 -0.41
C MET A 94 -7.00 15.17 0.31
N PHE A 95 -5.96 15.76 -0.24
CA PHE A 95 -5.32 16.99 0.24
C PHE A 95 -5.49 18.05 -0.83
N LEU A 96 -6.44 18.95 -0.61
CA LEU A 96 -6.94 19.88 -1.61
C LEU A 96 -6.71 21.32 -1.18
N ASP A 97 -6.31 22.14 -2.12
CA ASP A 97 -6.19 23.59 -1.96
C ASP A 97 -6.70 24.27 -3.24
N ASP A 98 -6.77 25.59 -3.25
CA ASP A 98 -7.18 26.29 -4.45
C ASP A 98 -6.01 26.44 -5.46
N ASP A 99 -6.35 26.82 -6.69
CA ASP A 99 -5.41 26.91 -7.81
C ASP A 99 -4.27 27.92 -7.59
N GLN A 100 -4.47 28.90 -6.73
CA GLN A 100 -3.47 29.95 -6.47
C GLN A 100 -2.38 29.44 -5.55
N ASN A 101 -2.69 28.48 -4.68
CA ASN A 101 -1.74 27.94 -3.72
C ASN A 101 -0.95 26.75 -4.29
N ILE A 102 -1.56 25.95 -5.18
CA ILE A 102 -0.88 24.81 -5.83
C ILE A 102 -0.88 25.05 -7.35
N SER A 103 0.22 25.57 -7.89
CA SER A 103 0.39 25.71 -9.35
C SER A 103 0.49 24.33 -10.02
N ARG A 104 0.30 24.27 -11.34
CA ARG A 104 0.28 23.01 -12.06
C ARG A 104 1.61 22.24 -11.98
N ASP A 105 2.71 22.94 -12.17
CA ASP A 105 4.06 22.41 -12.06
C ASP A 105 4.34 21.89 -10.64
N ALA A 106 3.93 22.63 -9.61
CA ALA A 106 4.03 22.17 -8.22
C ALA A 106 3.20 20.90 -7.96
N LEU A 107 2.02 20.81 -8.57
CA LEU A 107 1.15 19.63 -8.45
C LEU A 107 1.78 18.39 -9.08
N ASP A 108 2.39 18.52 -10.26
CA ASP A 108 3.08 17.42 -10.94
C ASP A 108 4.28 16.91 -10.11
N VAL A 109 5.04 17.82 -9.49
CA VAL A 109 6.15 17.46 -8.59
C VAL A 109 5.64 16.81 -7.31
N LEU A 110 4.56 17.34 -6.74
CA LEU A 110 3.96 16.80 -5.52
C LEU A 110 3.42 15.38 -5.71
N GLU A 111 2.79 15.09 -6.85
CA GLU A 111 2.37 13.73 -7.22
C GLU A 111 3.57 12.79 -7.33
N ALA A 112 4.63 13.21 -8.02
CA ALA A 112 5.84 12.40 -8.17
C ALA A 112 6.47 12.07 -6.81
N LYS A 113 6.54 13.05 -5.90
CA LYS A 113 7.03 12.85 -4.52
C LYS A 113 6.11 11.90 -3.73
N ALA A 114 4.81 12.06 -3.83
CA ALA A 114 3.84 11.18 -3.17
C ALA A 114 3.97 9.72 -3.64
N ILE A 115 4.14 9.50 -4.94
CA ILE A 115 4.35 8.17 -5.52
C ILE A 115 5.70 7.57 -5.09
N ASP A 116 6.76 8.37 -5.13
CA ASP A 116 8.09 7.93 -4.71
C ASP A 116 8.08 7.54 -3.22
N TYR A 117 7.43 8.36 -2.40
CA TYR A 117 7.30 8.11 -0.97
C TYR A 117 6.60 6.78 -0.69
N VAL A 118 5.42 6.54 -1.26
CA VAL A 118 4.68 5.28 -1.02
C VAL A 118 5.37 4.04 -1.60
N ARG A 119 6.35 4.21 -2.48
CA ARG A 119 7.17 3.12 -3.01
C ARG A 119 8.36 2.76 -2.14
N THR A 120 8.85 3.71 -1.36
CA THR A 120 10.10 3.58 -0.61
C THR A 120 9.89 3.44 0.90
N HIS A 121 8.67 3.72 1.38
CA HIS A 121 8.31 3.72 2.79
C HIS A 121 7.16 2.75 3.09
N GLY A 122 7.08 2.33 4.35
CA GLY A 122 5.99 1.48 4.86
C GLY A 122 5.98 0.03 4.37
N SER A 123 5.09 -0.76 4.95
CA SER A 123 4.92 -2.21 4.68
C SER A 123 3.60 -2.50 3.95
N TYR A 124 3.32 -1.79 2.88
CA TYR A 124 2.11 -1.96 2.05
C TYR A 124 2.46 -2.15 0.57
N GLU A 125 1.51 -2.64 -0.22
CA GLU A 125 1.65 -2.71 -1.68
C GLU A 125 1.34 -1.36 -2.33
N THR A 126 2.11 -0.98 -3.37
CA THR A 126 1.79 0.21 -4.17
C THR A 126 1.14 -0.15 -5.50
N ASP A 127 0.04 0.52 -5.83
CA ASP A 127 -0.69 0.31 -7.09
C ASP A 127 -0.26 1.27 -8.22
N ASN A 128 0.75 2.10 -7.96
CA ASN A 128 1.34 2.98 -8.96
C ASN A 128 2.31 2.21 -9.87
N SER A 129 2.05 2.18 -11.18
CA SER A 129 2.89 1.47 -12.16
C SER A 129 4.19 2.21 -12.51
N ALA A 130 4.19 3.55 -12.44
CA ALA A 130 5.34 4.39 -12.75
C ALA A 130 5.38 5.63 -11.86
N THR A 131 6.56 6.19 -11.64
CA THR A 131 6.75 7.52 -11.02
C THR A 131 7.02 8.53 -12.14
N PRO A 132 6.19 9.58 -12.27
CA PRO A 132 6.46 10.68 -13.19
C PRO A 132 7.80 11.36 -12.90
N LYS A 133 8.41 11.97 -13.91
CA LYS A 133 9.63 12.77 -13.77
C LYS A 133 9.34 14.19 -14.25
N PRO A 134 8.62 14.99 -13.46
CA PRO A 134 8.32 16.36 -13.82
C PRO A 134 9.57 17.24 -13.74
N TYR A 135 9.54 18.36 -14.44
CA TYR A 135 10.53 19.41 -14.23
C TYR A 135 10.30 20.04 -12.84
N VAL A 136 11.38 20.18 -12.08
CA VAL A 136 11.36 20.83 -10.76
C VAL A 136 11.95 22.22 -10.92
N ASP A 137 11.14 23.26 -10.69
CA ASP A 137 11.63 24.63 -10.58
C ASP A 137 12.39 24.75 -9.25
N PRO A 138 13.71 25.03 -9.27
CA PRO A 138 14.52 25.11 -8.05
C PRO A 138 14.01 26.14 -7.03
N TYR A 139 13.32 27.19 -7.49
CA TYR A 139 12.75 28.20 -6.60
C TYR A 139 11.46 27.76 -5.90
N LYS A 140 10.84 26.70 -6.37
CA LYS A 140 9.60 26.12 -5.80
C LYS A 140 9.84 24.82 -5.01
N GLU A 141 11.00 24.22 -5.15
CA GLU A 141 11.31 22.91 -4.56
C GLU A 141 11.05 22.88 -3.05
N GLU A 142 11.56 23.88 -2.32
CA GLU A 142 11.35 23.97 -0.87
C GLU A 142 9.86 24.13 -0.49
N ALA A 143 9.09 24.85 -1.29
CA ALA A 143 7.66 25.03 -1.04
C ALA A 143 6.88 23.71 -1.25
N VAL A 144 7.23 22.95 -2.29
CA VAL A 144 6.63 21.64 -2.55
C VAL A 144 7.04 20.63 -1.48
N GLU A 145 8.30 20.65 -1.03
CA GLU A 145 8.76 19.80 0.08
C GLU A 145 7.96 20.05 1.34
N ARG A 146 7.85 21.30 1.76
CA ARG A 146 7.03 21.67 2.93
C ARG A 146 5.56 21.28 2.78
N LEU A 147 5.02 21.35 1.56
CA LEU A 147 3.64 20.91 1.32
C LEU A 147 3.52 19.39 1.46
N HIS A 148 4.48 18.63 0.95
CA HIS A 148 4.53 17.18 1.10
C HIS A 148 4.64 16.78 2.58
N GLU A 149 5.54 17.39 3.35
CA GLU A 149 5.66 17.17 4.80
C GLU A 149 4.33 17.44 5.55
N ARG A 150 3.60 18.50 5.16
CA ARG A 150 2.28 18.80 5.74
C ARG A 150 1.24 17.71 5.42
N ILE A 151 1.31 17.13 4.24
CA ILE A 151 0.44 16.01 3.83
C ILE A 151 0.74 14.78 4.69
N LEU A 152 2.01 14.39 4.80
CA LEU A 152 2.41 13.25 5.63
C LEU A 152 2.03 13.45 7.10
N PHE A 153 2.26 14.65 7.65
CA PHE A 153 1.82 14.99 9.01
C PHE A 153 0.31 14.78 9.20
N ARG A 154 -0.51 15.20 8.21
CA ARG A 154 -1.96 15.05 8.28
C ARG A 154 -2.40 13.61 8.12
N MET A 155 -1.72 12.81 7.27
CA MET A 155 -1.95 11.37 7.16
C MET A 155 -1.74 10.70 8.51
N ALA A 156 -0.58 10.90 9.14
CA ALA A 156 -0.26 10.34 10.45
C ALA A 156 -1.23 10.81 11.54
N ALA A 157 -1.59 12.11 11.58
CA ALA A 157 -2.55 12.66 12.54
C ALA A 157 -3.98 12.10 12.39
N LEU A 158 -4.32 11.58 11.21
CA LEU A 158 -5.60 10.92 10.93
C LEU A 158 -5.56 9.40 11.15
N GLY A 159 -4.42 8.87 11.58
CA GLY A 159 -4.22 7.44 11.84
C GLY A 159 -3.70 6.63 10.64
N TYR A 160 -3.39 7.28 9.52
CA TYR A 160 -2.80 6.64 8.34
C TYR A 160 -1.29 6.87 8.34
N ASP A 161 -0.55 6.05 9.06
CA ASP A 161 0.91 6.16 9.12
C ASP A 161 1.54 5.43 7.92
N LEU A 162 1.96 6.20 6.92
CA LEU A 162 2.61 5.68 5.72
C LEU A 162 4.07 5.26 5.96
N ASP A 163 4.67 5.64 7.09
CA ASP A 163 6.00 5.21 7.50
C ASP A 163 5.99 3.96 8.38
N ARG A 164 4.81 3.50 8.72
CA ARG A 164 4.70 2.36 9.59
C ARG A 164 5.38 1.16 8.98
N VAL A 165 6.54 0.87 9.51
CA VAL A 165 7.24 -0.39 9.29
C VAL A 165 6.75 -1.32 10.40
N ASP A 166 5.91 -2.30 10.04
CA ASP A 166 5.50 -3.30 10.99
C ASP A 166 6.76 -3.97 11.57
N GLN A 167 7.04 -3.90 12.80
CA GLN A 167 8.14 -4.61 13.43
C GLN A 167 7.69 -6.06 13.64
N GLY A 168 8.12 -6.96 12.76
CA GLY A 168 7.94 -8.38 12.99
C GLY A 168 8.42 -8.79 14.39
N PRO A 169 8.03 -9.94 14.89
CA PRO A 169 8.36 -10.38 16.23
C PRO A 169 9.85 -10.21 16.51
N THR A 170 10.18 -9.59 17.65
CA THR A 170 11.55 -9.40 18.13
C THR A 170 12.18 -10.76 18.42
N GLY A 171 12.91 -11.31 17.47
CA GLY A 171 13.55 -12.63 17.55
C GLY A 171 14.20 -13.00 16.23
N ALA A 172 14.76 -14.21 16.13
CA ALA A 172 15.22 -14.75 14.87
C ALA A 172 14.09 -14.68 13.82
N PRO A 173 14.39 -14.37 12.53
CA PRO A 173 13.37 -14.16 11.53
C PRO A 173 12.41 -15.35 11.49
N ALA A 174 11.11 -15.07 11.74
CA ALA A 174 10.07 -16.10 11.83
C ALA A 174 10.04 -16.92 10.53
N VAL A 175 9.98 -18.23 10.68
CA VAL A 175 9.83 -19.15 9.55
C VAL A 175 8.35 -19.40 9.34
N PHE A 176 7.88 -19.24 8.13
CA PHE A 176 6.52 -19.50 7.70
C PHE A 176 6.46 -20.76 6.84
N HIS A 177 5.37 -21.48 6.92
CA HIS A 177 5.19 -22.75 6.22
C HIS A 177 3.93 -22.75 5.38
N THR A 178 3.96 -23.44 4.23
CA THR A 178 2.73 -23.79 3.52
C THR A 178 2.24 -25.16 3.99
N LYS A 179 0.92 -25.34 4.12
CA LYS A 179 0.30 -26.63 4.50
C LYS A 179 -0.74 -27.11 3.48
N LYS A 180 -0.83 -26.48 2.32
CA LYS A 180 -1.85 -26.77 1.32
C LYS A 180 -1.53 -28.06 0.56
N ASN A 181 -2.47 -28.96 0.51
CA ASN A 181 -2.38 -30.23 -0.23
C ASN A 181 -1.16 -31.11 0.16
N GLY A 182 -0.73 -31.04 1.42
CA GLY A 182 0.45 -31.80 1.89
C GLY A 182 1.80 -31.29 1.40
N ILE A 183 1.84 -30.19 0.67
CA ILE A 183 3.08 -29.54 0.22
C ILE A 183 3.65 -28.70 1.35
N ARG A 184 4.84 -29.03 1.80
CA ARG A 184 5.57 -28.33 2.87
C ARG A 184 6.66 -27.45 2.28
N GLY A 185 6.34 -26.20 2.01
CA GLY A 185 7.33 -25.14 1.78
C GLY A 185 7.63 -24.43 3.09
N ALA A 186 8.86 -23.96 3.28
CA ALA A 186 9.28 -23.10 4.37
C ALA A 186 9.87 -21.82 3.79
N GLY A 187 9.72 -20.70 4.48
CA GLY A 187 10.29 -19.44 4.02
C GLY A 187 10.32 -18.36 5.09
N ARG A 188 11.00 -17.27 4.76
CA ARG A 188 11.13 -16.09 5.61
C ARG A 188 10.72 -14.85 4.86
N TYR A 189 10.00 -13.99 5.54
CA TYR A 189 9.63 -12.69 5.03
C TYR A 189 10.63 -11.65 5.53
N ASP A 190 11.21 -10.93 4.59
CA ASP A 190 11.98 -9.73 4.90
C ASP A 190 11.07 -8.52 4.77
N LYS A 191 10.77 -7.95 5.91
CA LYS A 191 9.92 -6.81 6.04
C LYS A 191 10.51 -5.51 5.51
N ALA A 192 11.84 -5.34 5.59
CA ALA A 192 12.51 -4.14 5.11
C ALA A 192 12.47 -4.03 3.58
N THR A 193 12.50 -5.17 2.88
CA THR A 193 12.49 -5.22 1.40
C THR A 193 11.15 -5.65 0.82
N GLY A 194 10.26 -6.23 1.63
CA GLY A 194 9.02 -6.88 1.16
C GLY A 194 9.25 -8.22 0.46
N HIS A 195 10.50 -8.69 0.40
CA HIS A 195 10.87 -9.93 -0.26
C HIS A 195 10.54 -11.15 0.61
N PHE A 196 10.39 -12.27 -0.05
CA PHE A 196 10.16 -13.56 0.62
C PHE A 196 11.12 -14.60 0.11
N THR A 197 11.94 -15.17 1.01
CA THR A 197 12.89 -16.24 0.68
C THR A 197 12.27 -17.59 0.99
N VAL A 198 12.10 -18.42 -0.04
CA VAL A 198 11.77 -19.85 0.12
C VAL A 198 13.06 -20.58 0.47
N LEU A 199 13.04 -21.33 1.57
CA LEU A 199 14.21 -22.03 2.10
C LEU A 199 14.46 -23.36 1.38
N ALA A 200 15.72 -23.72 1.29
CA ALA A 200 16.17 -25.05 0.85
C ALA A 200 15.44 -26.16 1.62
N GLY A 201 15.20 -27.30 0.99
CA GLY A 201 14.41 -28.40 1.54
C GLY A 201 12.90 -28.22 1.36
N SER A 202 12.43 -27.07 0.88
CA SER A 202 11.02 -26.87 0.56
C SER A 202 10.55 -27.80 -0.54
N LYS A 203 9.37 -28.42 -0.34
CA LYS A 203 8.71 -29.23 -1.37
C LYS A 203 7.93 -28.32 -2.32
N VAL A 204 8.14 -28.47 -3.62
CA VAL A 204 7.53 -27.67 -4.69
C VAL A 204 6.61 -28.56 -5.52
N ASN A 205 5.36 -28.14 -5.69
CA ASN A 205 4.37 -28.87 -6.48
C ASN A 205 4.50 -28.53 -7.97
N LEU A 206 5.16 -29.36 -8.74
CA LEU A 206 5.31 -29.20 -10.19
C LEU A 206 4.12 -29.71 -10.99
N SER A 207 3.27 -30.58 -10.39
CA SER A 207 2.05 -31.08 -11.05
C SER A 207 1.01 -29.97 -11.32
N ARG A 208 1.10 -28.82 -10.61
CA ARG A 208 0.22 -27.70 -10.80
C ARG A 208 0.93 -26.56 -11.54
N PRO A 209 0.53 -26.27 -12.80
CA PRO A 209 1.22 -25.28 -13.62
C PRO A 209 1.04 -23.85 -13.09
N VAL A 210 2.00 -22.98 -13.39
CA VAL A 210 1.96 -21.53 -13.12
C VAL A 210 1.56 -20.82 -14.42
N LEU A 211 0.32 -20.31 -14.49
CA LEU A 211 -0.23 -19.73 -15.72
C LEU A 211 -0.13 -18.20 -15.81
N LYS A 212 -0.22 -17.52 -14.66
CA LYS A 212 -0.35 -16.05 -14.62
C LYS A 212 0.92 -15.30 -14.19
N ASN A 213 1.98 -15.98 -13.84
CA ASN A 213 3.25 -15.37 -13.43
C ASN A 213 4.40 -15.97 -14.25
N ALA A 214 4.74 -15.28 -15.35
CA ALA A 214 5.76 -15.76 -16.28
C ALA A 214 7.16 -15.86 -15.63
N ALA A 215 7.51 -14.96 -14.71
CA ALA A 215 8.80 -14.98 -14.03
C ALA A 215 8.92 -16.21 -13.11
N VAL A 216 7.88 -16.53 -12.34
CA VAL A 216 7.83 -17.71 -11.48
C VAL A 216 7.81 -19.00 -12.31
N ALA A 217 7.09 -19.00 -13.45
CA ALA A 217 7.10 -20.15 -14.36
C ALA A 217 8.48 -20.39 -14.98
N ALA A 218 9.21 -19.33 -15.31
CA ALA A 218 10.59 -19.40 -15.80
C ALA A 218 11.54 -19.95 -14.73
N ALA A 219 11.48 -19.41 -13.50
CA ALA A 219 12.30 -19.89 -12.38
C ALA A 219 12.09 -21.39 -12.09
N ARG A 220 10.83 -21.88 -12.15
CA ARG A 220 10.57 -23.31 -11.99
C ARG A 220 11.22 -24.15 -13.09
N ARG A 221 11.19 -23.72 -14.35
CA ARG A 221 11.79 -24.44 -15.48
C ARG A 221 13.31 -24.42 -15.46
N GLU A 222 13.90 -23.39 -14.88
CA GLU A 222 15.35 -23.27 -14.71
C GLU A 222 15.89 -24.18 -13.62
N ILE A 223 15.12 -24.35 -12.52
CA ILE A 223 15.56 -25.06 -11.32
C ILE A 223 15.18 -26.55 -11.38
N PHE A 224 14.05 -26.88 -11.98
CA PHE A 224 13.51 -28.24 -12.02
C PHE A 224 13.32 -28.76 -13.44
N ASP A 225 13.65 -30.04 -13.64
CA ASP A 225 13.29 -30.74 -14.85
C ASP A 225 11.77 -30.90 -14.97
N ASP A 226 11.27 -30.96 -16.20
CA ASP A 226 9.83 -30.96 -16.55
C ASP A 226 9.09 -32.28 -16.16
N SER A 227 9.65 -33.06 -15.22
CA SER A 227 9.19 -34.41 -14.86
C SER A 227 7.86 -34.46 -14.08
N GLY A 228 7.30 -33.29 -13.72
CA GLY A 228 6.09 -33.22 -12.90
C GLY A 228 6.27 -33.77 -11.47
N GLY A 229 5.21 -33.76 -10.66
CA GLY A 229 5.26 -34.29 -9.30
C GLY A 229 5.65 -33.27 -8.24
N ILE A 230 6.37 -33.75 -7.20
CA ILE A 230 6.87 -32.91 -6.11
C ILE A 230 8.39 -32.97 -6.16
N ALA A 231 9.02 -31.80 -6.28
CA ALA A 231 10.47 -31.62 -6.22
C ALA A 231 10.89 -30.95 -4.91
N GLU A 232 12.17 -31.08 -4.56
CA GLU A 232 12.78 -30.43 -3.41
C GLU A 232 13.68 -29.31 -3.88
N LEU A 233 13.54 -28.12 -3.27
CA LEU A 233 14.39 -26.97 -3.55
C LEU A 233 15.77 -27.17 -2.90
N ALA A 234 16.84 -27.12 -3.69
CA ALA A 234 18.19 -27.39 -3.24
C ALA A 234 18.84 -26.21 -2.49
N GLU A 235 18.50 -24.99 -2.86
CA GLU A 235 19.08 -23.74 -2.33
C GLU A 235 17.97 -22.75 -2.01
N ASP A 236 18.26 -21.79 -1.12
CA ASP A 236 17.33 -20.70 -0.81
C ASP A 236 17.05 -19.85 -2.05
N LEU A 237 15.80 -19.49 -2.27
CA LEU A 237 15.38 -18.72 -3.43
C LEU A 237 14.51 -17.52 -3.03
N GLU A 238 14.93 -16.33 -3.41
CA GLU A 238 14.26 -15.09 -3.10
C GLU A 238 13.22 -14.69 -4.16
N PHE A 239 12.09 -14.19 -3.69
CA PHE A 239 10.99 -13.67 -4.51
C PHE A 239 10.61 -12.25 -4.07
N PRO A 240 10.21 -11.38 -5.02
CA PRO A 240 9.85 -10.00 -4.72
C PRO A 240 8.57 -9.86 -3.88
N THR A 241 7.80 -10.93 -3.71
CA THR A 241 6.57 -10.91 -2.90
C THR A 241 6.26 -12.29 -2.30
N PRO A 242 5.58 -12.37 -1.13
CA PRO A 242 5.08 -13.63 -0.56
C PRO A 242 4.17 -14.41 -1.50
N SER A 243 3.39 -13.71 -2.34
CA SER A 243 2.49 -14.35 -3.31
C SER A 243 3.26 -15.03 -4.44
N ALA A 244 4.35 -14.42 -4.95
CA ALA A 244 5.22 -15.04 -5.94
C ALA A 244 5.87 -16.31 -5.38
N ALA A 245 6.35 -16.26 -4.14
CA ALA A 245 6.90 -17.40 -3.42
C ALA A 245 5.86 -18.52 -3.23
N ALA A 246 4.62 -18.18 -2.82
CA ALA A 246 3.55 -19.17 -2.68
C ALA A 246 3.15 -19.81 -4.02
N VAL A 247 3.12 -19.02 -5.11
CA VAL A 247 2.89 -19.53 -6.47
C VAL A 247 4.03 -20.44 -6.91
N PHE A 248 5.28 -20.13 -6.56
CA PHE A 248 6.43 -21.00 -6.85
C PHE A 248 6.30 -22.33 -6.13
N VAL A 249 5.94 -22.37 -4.87
CA VAL A 249 5.83 -23.58 -4.08
C VAL A 249 4.60 -24.41 -4.44
N LEU A 250 3.41 -23.79 -4.49
CA LEU A 250 2.12 -24.48 -4.59
C LEU A 250 1.58 -24.61 -6.01
N GLY A 251 2.04 -23.78 -6.93
CA GLY A 251 1.48 -23.63 -8.28
C GLY A 251 0.12 -22.93 -8.31
N GLY A 252 -0.36 -22.66 -9.52
CA GLY A 252 -1.62 -21.95 -9.74
C GLY A 252 -1.59 -20.50 -9.32
N SER A 253 -2.72 -19.97 -8.86
CA SER A 253 -2.84 -18.63 -8.27
C SER A 253 -2.93 -18.77 -6.76
N GLN A 254 -2.11 -18.03 -6.01
CA GLN A 254 -2.04 -18.09 -4.55
C GLN A 254 -2.02 -16.68 -3.96
N ASN A 255 -2.60 -16.54 -2.77
CA ASN A 255 -2.42 -15.37 -1.93
C ASN A 255 -1.38 -15.70 -0.86
N GLY A 256 -0.13 -15.21 -1.02
CA GLY A 256 0.96 -15.52 -0.10
C GLY A 256 0.72 -15.02 1.32
N TRP A 257 -0.06 -13.97 1.49
CA TRP A 257 -0.36 -13.43 2.81
C TRP A 257 -1.23 -14.35 3.67
N THR A 258 -2.01 -15.22 3.05
CA THR A 258 -2.85 -16.21 3.73
C THR A 258 -2.33 -17.65 3.63
N GLU A 259 -1.47 -17.93 2.63
CA GLU A 259 -0.93 -19.29 2.43
C GLU A 259 0.31 -19.57 3.32
N TRP A 260 1.11 -18.56 3.65
CA TRP A 260 2.22 -18.68 4.56
C TRP A 260 1.75 -18.53 6.01
N VAL A 261 2.02 -19.56 6.83
CA VAL A 261 1.54 -19.69 8.22
C VAL A 261 2.74 -19.94 9.13
N SER A 262 2.82 -19.23 10.27
CA SER A 262 3.83 -19.45 11.31
C SER A 262 3.65 -20.78 12.02
N ASP A 263 4.60 -21.16 12.85
CA ASP A 263 4.50 -22.34 13.70
C ASP A 263 3.37 -22.24 14.71
N ASP A 264 3.00 -21.03 15.13
CA ASP A 264 1.88 -20.75 16.03
C ASP A 264 0.51 -20.80 15.32
N GLY A 265 0.50 -20.97 14.00
CA GLY A 265 -0.71 -21.09 13.20
C GLY A 265 -1.25 -19.77 12.66
N GLU A 266 -0.53 -18.67 12.84
CA GLU A 266 -0.88 -17.35 12.33
C GLU A 266 -0.43 -17.19 10.88
N THR A 267 -1.27 -16.60 10.05
CA THR A 267 -0.91 -16.30 8.67
C THR A 267 0.12 -15.15 8.62
N LEU A 268 0.88 -15.07 7.54
CA LEU A 268 1.79 -13.94 7.31
C LEU A 268 1.04 -12.59 7.43
N ASN A 269 -0.21 -12.54 6.99
CA ASN A 269 -1.08 -11.39 7.14
C ASN A 269 -1.34 -11.04 8.61
N GLN A 270 -1.64 -12.04 9.45
CA GLN A 270 -1.85 -11.83 10.88
C GLN A 270 -0.59 -11.39 11.61
N VAL A 271 0.57 -11.95 11.25
CA VAL A 271 1.83 -11.60 11.92
C VAL A 271 2.33 -10.22 11.53
N TYR A 272 2.15 -9.82 10.27
CA TYR A 272 2.77 -8.58 9.74
C TYR A 272 1.77 -7.50 9.33
N ARG A 273 0.48 -7.78 9.27
CA ARG A 273 -0.57 -6.86 8.80
C ARG A 273 -1.78 -6.75 9.73
N SER A 274 -1.94 -7.65 10.70
CA SER A 274 -2.94 -7.50 11.75
C SER A 274 -2.21 -7.16 13.05
N GLU A 275 -2.25 -5.92 13.47
CA GLU A 275 -2.08 -5.53 14.86
C GLU A 275 -3.47 -5.28 15.42
N GLU A 276 -3.74 -6.08 16.34
CA GLU A 276 -3.99 -6.05 17.79
C GLU A 276 -5.19 -5.19 18.17
N ASN A 277 -6.13 -5.91 18.76
CA ASN A 277 -7.14 -5.37 19.70
C ASN A 277 -6.50 -4.63 20.88
#